data_3ba7fda7bb672403eab33ee886c125cc
#
_entry.id   3ba7fda7bb672403eab33ee886c125cc
#
_cell.length_a   1.000
_cell.length_b   1.000
_cell.length_c   1.000
_cell.angle_alpha   90.00
_cell.angle_beta   90.00
_cell.angle_gamma   90.00
#
_symmetry.space_group_name_H-M   'P 1'
#
loop_
_entity.id
_entity.type
_entity.pdbx_description
1 polymer ?
#
loop_
_entity_poly.entity_id
_entity_poly.type
_entity_poly.pdbx_seq_one_letter_code
_entity_poly.pdbx_strand_id
1 'polypeptide(L)'
;MFKKIESFFDSFYNAPVSIPAGIYLYQAPPESDLPYKLHLRVEPDGCGILIINASTVLHLNQTAAEFAYHLMQGRDKVAAASAVAERYKIPPETAQKDLDEFLAKIDALVKSEDVDPVAYFEMERVAPYSQKISAPYRLDCALTYRVPEGTASSVAPTERVSRELSTEEWEALLKNAWEAGIPHVIFTGGEPTLREDLPELISEAEKLGLVSGLLTDGHKLAEKKYTMDLLKRGLDHILLLADDGSKQFWNALKVLMPLDIAVSVHVTQTHNNYRDFARLLEKIARTGVKNI
;
A
#
# COMPACT_ATOMS: atom_id res chain seq x y z
N MET A 1 19.63 -4.88 52.12
CA MET A 1 18.82 -3.72 51.66
C MET A 1 19.12 -3.36 50.18
N PHE A 2 20.38 -3.27 49.77
CA PHE A 2 20.79 -2.93 48.40
C PHE A 2 20.26 -3.94 47.34
N LYS A 3 20.32 -5.24 47.54
CA LYS A 3 19.79 -6.25 46.61
C LYS A 3 18.29 -6.17 46.32
N LYS A 4 17.49 -5.63 47.26
CA LYS A 4 16.05 -5.38 47.03
C LYS A 4 15.79 -4.12 46.18
N ILE A 5 16.70 -3.16 46.22
CA ILE A 5 16.63 -1.95 45.42
C ILE A 5 17.06 -2.25 43.99
N GLU A 6 18.14 -3.02 43.79
CA GLU A 6 18.54 -3.51 42.45
C GLU A 6 17.44 -4.34 41.81
N SER A 7 16.81 -5.29 42.50
CA SER A 7 15.70 -6.08 41.94
C SER A 7 14.45 -5.25 41.63
N PHE A 8 14.24 -4.14 42.34
CA PHE A 8 13.15 -3.21 42.07
C PHE A 8 13.47 -2.37 40.80
N PHE A 9 14.69 -1.88 40.64
CA PHE A 9 15.13 -1.20 39.44
C PHE A 9 15.23 -2.16 38.25
N ASP A 10 15.70 -3.37 38.40
CA ASP A 10 15.70 -4.40 37.35
C ASP A 10 14.28 -4.74 36.85
N SER A 11 13.27 -4.68 37.74
CA SER A 11 11.88 -4.88 37.34
C SER A 11 11.29 -3.67 36.55
N PHE A 12 11.89 -2.48 36.71
CA PHE A 12 11.54 -1.30 35.94
C PHE A 12 12.35 -1.16 34.63
N TYR A 13 13.55 -1.74 34.58
CA TYR A 13 14.44 -1.67 33.42
C TYR A 13 14.41 -2.90 32.52
N ASN A 14 13.84 -4.01 32.97
CA ASN A 14 13.45 -5.11 32.08
C ASN A 14 12.12 -4.73 31.42
N ALA A 15 12.17 -3.74 30.51
CA ALA A 15 11.13 -3.61 29.52
C ALA A 15 10.98 -4.99 28.82
N PRO A 16 9.77 -5.53 28.66
CA PRO A 16 9.57 -6.80 27.98
C PRO A 16 10.30 -6.73 26.66
N VAL A 17 11.09 -7.78 26.32
CA VAL A 17 11.85 -7.84 25.07
C VAL A 17 10.85 -7.55 23.95
N SER A 18 11.02 -6.44 23.22
CA SER A 18 10.10 -6.06 22.16
C SER A 18 10.01 -7.18 21.12
N ILE A 19 8.84 -7.37 20.51
CA ILE A 19 8.74 -8.21 19.32
C ILE A 19 9.82 -7.79 18.33
N PRO A 20 10.37 -8.71 17.51
CA PRO A 20 11.45 -8.35 16.61
C PRO A 20 11.02 -7.22 15.67
N ALA A 21 11.84 -6.16 15.60
CA ALA A 21 11.68 -5.16 14.57
C ALA A 21 11.85 -5.82 13.21
N GLY A 22 10.98 -5.46 12.26
CA GLY A 22 10.99 -6.08 10.94
C GLY A 22 9.68 -5.87 10.19
N ILE A 23 9.55 -6.56 9.06
CA ILE A 23 8.43 -6.46 8.15
C ILE A 23 7.73 -7.80 8.11
N TYR A 24 6.42 -7.75 8.23
CA TYR A 24 5.56 -8.93 8.24
C TYR A 24 4.41 -8.71 7.26
N LEU A 25 4.15 -9.71 6.44
CA LEU A 25 3.09 -9.71 5.44
C LEU A 25 2.03 -10.72 5.81
N TYR A 26 0.78 -10.32 5.65
CA TYR A 26 -0.34 -11.23 5.57
C TYR A 26 -1.10 -10.94 4.27
N GLN A 27 -1.38 -11.99 3.50
CA GLN A 27 -2.22 -11.94 2.32
C GLN A 27 -3.43 -12.84 2.55
N ALA A 28 -4.63 -12.30 2.34
CA ALA A 28 -5.85 -13.09 2.43
C ALA A 28 -5.80 -14.25 1.43
N PRO A 29 -6.29 -15.47 1.81
CA PRO A 29 -6.37 -16.58 0.87
C PRO A 29 -7.16 -16.21 -0.37
N PRO A 30 -6.84 -16.77 -1.55
CA PRO A 30 -7.53 -16.47 -2.81
C PRO A 30 -9.03 -16.76 -2.80
N GLU A 31 -9.46 -17.70 -1.93
CA GLU A 31 -10.86 -18.07 -1.70
C GLU A 31 -11.59 -17.16 -0.71
N SER A 32 -10.94 -16.15 -0.18
CA SER A 32 -11.57 -15.16 0.71
C SER A 32 -12.57 -14.31 -0.08
N ASP A 33 -13.69 -13.97 0.56
CA ASP A 33 -14.71 -13.08 -0.03
C ASP A 33 -14.13 -11.72 -0.45
N LEU A 34 -13.09 -11.28 0.24
CA LEU A 34 -12.36 -10.03 -0.02
C LEU A 34 -10.85 -10.31 -0.04
N PRO A 35 -10.17 -10.10 -1.18
CA PRO A 35 -8.72 -10.13 -1.23
C PRO A 35 -8.15 -8.89 -0.56
N TYR A 36 -7.20 -9.06 0.37
CA TYR A 36 -6.49 -7.95 0.99
C TYR A 36 -5.07 -8.34 1.40
N LYS A 37 -4.20 -7.34 1.44
CA LYS A 37 -2.82 -7.45 1.92
C LYS A 37 -2.65 -6.57 3.16
N LEU A 38 -2.07 -7.13 4.22
CA LEU A 38 -1.66 -6.38 5.41
C LEU A 38 -0.14 -6.39 5.50
N HIS A 39 0.45 -5.21 5.61
CA HIS A 39 1.88 -5.04 5.86
C HIS A 39 2.06 -4.46 7.25
N LEU A 40 2.66 -5.21 8.15
CA LEU A 40 3.06 -4.74 9.46
C LEU A 40 4.56 -4.46 9.46
N ARG A 41 4.92 -3.23 9.75
CA ARG A 41 6.30 -2.84 10.08
C ARG A 41 6.38 -2.61 11.58
N VAL A 42 7.20 -3.41 12.25
CA VAL A 42 7.51 -3.24 13.68
C VAL A 42 8.77 -2.39 13.80
N GLU A 43 8.65 -1.24 14.43
CA GLU A 43 9.75 -0.33 14.67
C GLU A 43 10.63 -0.79 15.85
N PRO A 44 11.88 -0.30 15.96
CA PRO A 44 12.78 -0.71 17.05
C PRO A 44 12.29 -0.42 18.46
N ASP A 45 11.35 0.51 18.63
CA ASP A 45 10.72 0.83 19.91
C ASP A 45 9.52 -0.07 20.25
N GLY A 46 9.19 -1.02 19.36
CA GLY A 46 8.08 -1.97 19.50
C GLY A 46 6.73 -1.42 19.01
N CYS A 47 6.64 -0.15 18.63
CA CYS A 47 5.46 0.37 17.94
C CYS A 47 5.33 -0.23 16.54
N GLY A 48 4.15 -0.18 15.96
CA GLY A 48 3.91 -0.73 14.63
C GLY A 48 3.30 0.26 13.66
N ILE A 49 3.52 0.00 12.38
CA ILE A 49 2.79 0.63 11.29
C ILE A 49 2.11 -0.48 10.52
N LEU A 50 0.77 -0.51 10.56
CA LEU A 50 -0.03 -1.46 9.80
C LEU A 50 -0.61 -0.76 8.57
N ILE A 51 -0.31 -1.31 7.40
CA ILE A 51 -0.78 -0.79 6.13
C ILE A 51 -1.73 -1.81 5.50
N ILE A 52 -2.93 -1.36 5.16
CA ILE A 52 -4.01 -2.18 4.58
C ILE A 52 -4.13 -1.77 3.10
N ASN A 53 -3.88 -2.69 2.19
CA ASN A 53 -4.01 -2.49 0.73
C ASN A 53 -3.29 -1.23 0.20
N ALA A 54 -2.19 -0.81 0.84
CA ALA A 54 -1.44 0.42 0.54
C ALA A 54 -2.28 1.73 0.63
N SER A 55 -3.52 1.67 1.07
CA SER A 55 -4.45 2.81 1.11
C SER A 55 -4.65 3.35 2.53
N THR A 56 -4.72 2.46 3.53
CA THR A 56 -4.95 2.83 4.93
C THR A 56 -3.71 2.56 5.75
N VAL A 57 -3.20 3.58 6.44
CA VAL A 57 -2.02 3.49 7.30
C VAL A 57 -2.45 3.72 8.75
N LEU A 58 -2.23 2.73 9.59
CA LEU A 58 -2.52 2.77 11.02
C LEU A 58 -1.23 2.76 11.83
N HIS A 59 -1.08 3.72 12.73
CA HIS A 59 -0.02 3.72 13.72
C HIS A 59 -0.49 2.93 14.96
N LEU A 60 0.23 1.86 15.25
CA LEU A 60 -0.08 0.95 16.34
C LEU A 60 0.83 1.22 17.53
N ASN A 61 0.26 1.26 18.72
CA ASN A 61 1.04 1.16 19.94
C ASN A 61 1.66 -0.23 20.08
N GLN A 62 2.55 -0.43 21.05
CA GLN A 62 3.28 -1.69 21.24
C GLN A 62 2.34 -2.89 21.39
N THR A 63 1.24 -2.75 22.12
CA THR A 63 0.28 -3.85 22.36
C THR A 63 -0.44 -4.25 21.07
N ALA A 64 -0.94 -3.26 20.31
CA ALA A 64 -1.62 -3.52 19.04
C ALA A 64 -0.65 -4.10 17.99
N ALA A 65 0.61 -3.60 17.95
CA ALA A 65 1.66 -4.14 17.08
C ALA A 65 1.96 -5.61 17.42
N GLU A 66 1.97 -5.96 18.70
CA GLU A 66 2.20 -7.33 19.15
C GLU A 66 1.05 -8.26 18.80
N PHE A 67 -0.21 -7.83 18.95
CA PHE A 67 -1.36 -8.59 18.45
C PHE A 67 -1.25 -8.87 16.95
N ALA A 68 -1.00 -7.83 16.15
CA ALA A 68 -0.83 -7.97 14.71
C ALA A 68 0.31 -8.93 14.37
N TYR A 69 1.46 -8.80 15.02
CA TYR A 69 2.61 -9.69 14.85
C TYR A 69 2.26 -11.15 15.12
N HIS A 70 1.66 -11.45 16.26
CA HIS A 70 1.32 -12.83 16.61
C HIS A 70 0.33 -13.48 15.63
N LEU A 71 -0.66 -12.72 15.19
CA LEU A 71 -1.63 -13.20 14.19
C LEU A 71 -0.98 -13.46 12.83
N MET A 72 -0.08 -12.56 12.40
CA MET A 72 0.67 -12.74 11.15
C MET A 72 1.67 -13.91 11.21
N GLN A 73 2.10 -14.30 12.43
CA GLN A 73 2.89 -15.52 12.65
C GLN A 73 2.03 -16.79 12.72
N GLY A 74 0.73 -16.70 12.41
CA GLY A 74 -0.19 -17.83 12.37
C GLY A 74 -0.67 -18.32 13.74
N ARG A 75 -0.48 -17.54 14.81
CA ARG A 75 -1.07 -17.86 16.12
C ARG A 75 -2.58 -17.64 16.07
N ASP A 76 -3.33 -18.52 16.72
CA ASP A 76 -4.75 -18.27 16.94
C ASP A 76 -4.98 -17.11 17.92
N LYS A 77 -6.21 -16.62 17.97
CA LYS A 77 -6.59 -15.46 18.80
C LYS A 77 -6.31 -15.67 20.29
N VAL A 78 -6.56 -16.89 20.79
CA VAL A 78 -6.36 -17.21 22.21
C VAL A 78 -4.87 -17.21 22.55
N ALA A 79 -4.06 -17.82 21.71
CA ALA A 79 -2.60 -17.85 21.89
C ALA A 79 -1.98 -16.44 21.76
N ALA A 80 -2.48 -15.60 20.82
CA ALA A 80 -2.03 -14.22 20.68
C ALA A 80 -2.39 -13.38 21.91
N ALA A 81 -3.63 -13.46 22.40
CA ALA A 81 -4.07 -12.75 23.60
C ALA A 81 -3.29 -13.21 24.84
N SER A 82 -3.07 -14.52 24.99
CA SER A 82 -2.31 -15.08 26.12
C SER A 82 -0.86 -14.58 26.14
N ALA A 83 -0.20 -14.52 24.98
CA ALA A 83 1.17 -14.01 24.88
C ALA A 83 1.27 -12.55 25.33
N VAL A 84 0.32 -11.71 24.90
CA VAL A 84 0.24 -10.31 25.31
C VAL A 84 -0.09 -10.18 26.81
N ALA A 85 -1.05 -10.96 27.32
CA ALA A 85 -1.41 -10.97 28.72
C ALA A 85 -0.21 -11.30 29.63
N GLU A 86 0.55 -12.33 29.28
CA GLU A 86 1.75 -12.75 30.01
C GLU A 86 2.81 -11.66 30.02
N ARG A 87 3.06 -11.07 28.85
CA ARG A 87 4.10 -10.04 28.68
C ARG A 87 3.80 -8.76 29.42
N TYR A 88 2.58 -8.22 29.30
CA TYR A 88 2.18 -6.97 29.94
C TYR A 88 1.61 -7.17 31.36
N LYS A 89 1.56 -8.41 31.83
CA LYS A 89 1.03 -8.78 33.16
C LYS A 89 -0.38 -8.24 33.39
N ILE A 90 -1.23 -8.37 32.38
CA ILE A 90 -2.66 -8.00 32.44
C ILE A 90 -3.53 -9.26 32.49
N PRO A 91 -4.79 -9.16 32.97
CA PRO A 91 -5.72 -10.28 32.96
C PRO A 91 -5.95 -10.81 31.52
N PRO A 92 -5.98 -12.14 31.31
CA PRO A 92 -6.21 -12.73 29.99
C PRO A 92 -7.51 -12.24 29.32
N GLU A 93 -8.56 -12.02 30.12
CA GLU A 93 -9.84 -11.52 29.63
C GLU A 93 -9.72 -10.09 29.06
N THR A 94 -8.85 -9.25 29.67
CA THR A 94 -8.56 -7.90 29.17
C THR A 94 -7.84 -7.98 27.84
N ALA A 95 -6.78 -8.80 27.75
CA ALA A 95 -6.05 -8.98 26.50
C ALA A 95 -6.93 -9.55 25.38
N GLN A 96 -7.83 -10.47 25.70
CA GLN A 96 -8.76 -11.03 24.72
C GLN A 96 -9.75 -9.98 24.23
N LYS A 97 -10.31 -9.16 25.11
CA LYS A 97 -11.20 -8.06 24.76
C LYS A 97 -10.52 -7.04 23.85
N ASP A 98 -9.30 -6.62 24.21
CA ASP A 98 -8.52 -5.65 23.43
C ASP A 98 -8.20 -6.20 22.02
N LEU A 99 -7.87 -7.51 21.93
CA LEU A 99 -7.65 -8.19 20.65
C LEU A 99 -8.93 -8.24 19.80
N ASP A 100 -10.08 -8.57 20.40
CA ASP A 100 -11.35 -8.64 19.69
C ASP A 100 -11.78 -7.25 19.17
N GLU A 101 -11.56 -6.18 19.94
CA GLU A 101 -11.78 -4.80 19.53
C GLU A 101 -10.82 -4.39 18.38
N PHE A 102 -9.54 -4.77 18.47
CA PHE A 102 -8.57 -4.53 17.41
C PHE A 102 -8.98 -5.21 16.10
N LEU A 103 -9.35 -6.49 16.16
CA LEU A 103 -9.77 -7.26 14.98
C LEU A 103 -11.05 -6.72 14.36
N ALA A 104 -12.03 -6.29 15.18
CA ALA A 104 -13.25 -5.68 14.68
C ALA A 104 -12.97 -4.39 13.90
N LYS A 105 -12.01 -3.58 14.35
CA LYS A 105 -11.56 -2.37 13.63
C LYS A 105 -10.91 -2.72 12.29
N ILE A 106 -10.01 -3.70 12.27
CA ILE A 106 -9.35 -4.13 11.02
C ILE A 106 -10.39 -4.68 10.03
N ASP A 107 -11.28 -5.55 10.50
CA ASP A 107 -12.34 -6.15 9.67
C ASP A 107 -13.25 -5.08 9.04
N ALA A 108 -13.63 -4.06 9.80
CA ALA A 108 -14.42 -2.96 9.27
C ALA A 108 -13.67 -2.14 8.20
N LEU A 109 -12.37 -1.89 8.39
CA LEU A 109 -11.52 -1.18 7.42
C LEU A 109 -11.25 -1.98 6.15
N VAL A 110 -11.19 -3.30 6.25
CA VAL A 110 -11.03 -4.20 5.10
C VAL A 110 -12.32 -4.31 4.30
N LYS A 111 -13.48 -4.41 4.98
CA LYS A 111 -14.79 -4.65 4.34
C LYS A 111 -15.43 -3.40 3.73
N SER A 112 -15.05 -2.24 4.18
CA SER A 112 -15.68 -0.98 3.75
C SER A 112 -14.65 0.00 3.20
N GLU A 113 -14.74 0.27 1.90
CA GLU A 113 -13.93 1.29 1.22
C GLU A 113 -14.24 2.72 1.70
N ASP A 114 -15.42 2.94 2.27
CA ASP A 114 -15.96 4.27 2.64
C ASP A 114 -15.84 4.59 4.14
N VAL A 115 -15.28 3.69 4.97
CA VAL A 115 -15.10 3.97 6.39
C VAL A 115 -13.94 4.93 6.61
N ASP A 116 -14.25 6.15 7.02
CA ASP A 116 -13.24 7.06 7.57
C ASP A 116 -12.82 6.58 8.98
N PRO A 117 -11.58 6.11 9.18
CA PRO A 117 -11.12 5.62 10.49
C PRO A 117 -11.27 6.64 11.62
N VAL A 118 -11.18 7.93 11.28
CA VAL A 118 -11.32 9.03 12.26
C VAL A 118 -12.75 9.15 12.75
N ALA A 119 -13.71 9.13 11.82
CA ALA A 119 -15.12 9.30 12.16
C ALA A 119 -15.72 8.05 12.82
N TYR A 120 -15.29 6.86 12.40
CA TYR A 120 -15.87 5.59 12.83
C TYR A 120 -15.22 5.01 14.09
N PHE A 121 -13.92 5.20 14.26
CA PHE A 121 -13.16 4.62 15.38
C PHE A 121 -12.64 5.66 16.37
N GLU A 122 -13.02 6.95 16.22
CA GLU A 122 -12.51 8.05 17.05
C GLU A 122 -10.97 8.12 17.05
N MET A 123 -10.34 7.69 15.94
CA MET A 123 -8.89 7.73 15.80
C MET A 123 -8.43 9.17 15.52
N GLU A 124 -7.41 9.64 16.21
CA GLU A 124 -6.81 10.93 15.90
C GLU A 124 -6.07 10.88 14.56
N ARG A 125 -6.30 11.88 13.71
CA ARG A 125 -5.47 12.10 12.53
C ARG A 125 -4.13 12.65 12.95
N VAL A 126 -3.10 11.88 12.72
CA VAL A 126 -1.72 12.34 12.89
C VAL A 126 -1.30 13.05 11.61
N ALA A 127 -0.66 14.22 11.73
CA ALA A 127 -0.14 14.92 10.57
C ALA A 127 0.84 14.01 9.81
N PRO A 128 0.75 13.95 8.47
CA PRO A 128 1.69 13.15 7.68
C PRO A 128 3.14 13.47 8.07
N TYR A 129 3.95 12.43 8.23
CA TYR A 129 5.38 12.54 8.59
C TYR A 129 5.68 13.23 9.95
N SER A 130 4.70 13.33 10.83
CA SER A 130 4.90 13.88 12.19
C SER A 130 5.63 12.93 13.14
N GLN A 131 5.67 11.65 12.80
CA GLN A 131 6.39 10.62 13.55
C GLN A 131 7.65 10.18 12.81
N LYS A 132 8.66 9.75 13.56
CA LYS A 132 9.86 9.17 12.98
C LYS A 132 9.52 7.78 12.45
N ILE A 133 9.69 7.58 11.14
CA ILE A 133 9.47 6.32 10.44
C ILE A 133 10.79 5.76 9.94
N SER A 134 10.94 4.44 9.90
CA SER A 134 12.16 3.76 9.46
C SER A 134 12.32 3.76 7.94
N ALA A 135 11.22 3.77 7.19
CA ALA A 135 11.21 3.80 5.72
C ALA A 135 9.97 4.52 5.17
N PRO A 136 10.01 5.00 3.92
CA PRO A 136 8.84 5.53 3.22
C PRO A 136 7.69 4.51 3.13
N TYR A 137 6.46 4.99 2.93
CA TYR A 137 5.31 4.11 2.70
C TYR A 137 5.16 3.71 1.23
N ARG A 138 5.74 4.47 0.31
CA ARG A 138 5.64 4.26 -1.12
C ARG A 138 6.92 4.67 -1.84
N LEU A 139 7.24 3.93 -2.89
CA LEU A 139 8.33 4.23 -3.81
C LEU A 139 7.76 4.35 -5.23
N ASP A 140 8.01 5.49 -5.87
CA ASP A 140 7.65 5.70 -7.27
C ASP A 140 8.86 5.36 -8.16
N CYS A 141 8.73 4.32 -8.99
CA CYS A 141 9.75 3.75 -9.84
C CYS A 141 9.61 4.29 -11.27
N ALA A 142 10.41 5.29 -11.63
CA ALA A 142 10.45 5.80 -13.00
C ALA A 142 11.21 4.80 -13.90
N LEU A 143 10.48 3.83 -14.47
CA LEU A 143 11.05 2.72 -15.22
C LEU A 143 11.70 3.16 -16.54
N THR A 144 11.14 4.17 -17.18
CA THR A 144 11.56 4.67 -18.49
C THR A 144 11.25 6.17 -18.62
N TYR A 145 11.96 6.87 -19.51
CA TYR A 145 11.62 8.24 -19.90
C TYR A 145 10.99 8.28 -21.31
N ARG A 146 10.82 7.14 -21.96
CA ARG A 146 10.14 7.04 -23.26
C ARG A 146 8.66 7.38 -23.10
N VAL A 147 8.13 8.04 -24.10
CA VAL A 147 6.71 8.41 -24.21
C VAL A 147 6.17 7.94 -25.56
N PRO A 148 4.84 7.75 -25.71
CA PRO A 148 4.24 7.42 -27.00
C PRO A 148 4.59 8.42 -28.08
N GLU A 149 4.65 7.96 -29.33
CA GLU A 149 4.86 8.81 -30.47
C GLU A 149 3.76 9.88 -30.58
N GLY A 150 4.17 11.12 -30.84
CA GLY A 150 3.24 12.26 -30.87
C GLY A 150 2.97 12.94 -29.53
N THR A 151 3.52 12.43 -28.43
CA THR A 151 3.44 13.12 -27.12
C THR A 151 4.16 14.48 -27.22
N ALA A 152 3.47 15.54 -26.78
CA ALA A 152 4.06 16.86 -26.77
C ALA A 152 5.27 16.94 -25.82
N SER A 153 6.37 17.54 -26.26
CA SER A 153 7.60 17.68 -25.46
C SER A 153 7.38 18.42 -24.14
N SER A 154 6.34 19.26 -24.06
CA SER A 154 5.98 19.99 -22.83
C SER A 154 5.40 19.12 -21.72
N VAL A 155 4.95 17.91 -22.04
CA VAL A 155 4.37 16.95 -21.08
C VAL A 155 5.27 15.71 -20.92
N ALA A 156 6.30 15.56 -21.75
CA ALA A 156 7.27 14.48 -21.59
C ALA A 156 8.14 14.74 -20.34
N PRO A 157 8.45 13.70 -19.55
CA PRO A 157 9.34 13.87 -18.41
C PRO A 157 10.75 14.23 -18.86
N THR A 158 11.43 15.04 -18.05
CA THR A 158 12.84 15.35 -18.30
C THR A 158 13.69 14.14 -17.95
N GLU A 159 14.48 13.65 -18.91
CA GLU A 159 15.44 12.57 -18.69
C GLU A 159 16.50 13.00 -17.66
N ARG A 160 16.69 12.20 -16.63
CA ARG A 160 17.59 12.49 -15.50
C ARG A 160 18.68 11.44 -15.30
N VAL A 161 18.72 10.45 -16.18
CA VAL A 161 19.68 9.32 -16.10
C VAL A 161 20.31 9.10 -17.47
N SER A 162 21.54 8.63 -17.48
CA SER A 162 22.28 8.33 -18.72
C SER A 162 21.85 7.01 -19.37
N ARG A 163 21.20 6.13 -18.63
CA ARG A 163 20.63 4.87 -19.10
C ARG A 163 19.47 4.43 -18.21
N GLU A 164 18.59 3.65 -18.76
CA GLU A 164 17.56 2.93 -18.00
C GLU A 164 18.18 1.72 -17.29
N LEU A 165 17.61 1.34 -16.15
CA LEU A 165 17.99 0.11 -15.45
C LEU A 165 17.48 -1.11 -16.22
N SER A 166 18.24 -2.23 -16.14
CA SER A 166 17.80 -3.52 -16.65
C SER A 166 16.69 -4.13 -15.78
N THR A 167 16.10 -5.23 -16.23
CA THR A 167 15.10 -5.99 -15.48
C THR A 167 15.67 -6.47 -14.15
N GLU A 168 16.87 -7.06 -14.17
CA GLU A 168 17.55 -7.59 -12.98
C GLU A 168 17.92 -6.49 -11.98
N GLU A 169 18.28 -5.30 -12.47
CA GLU A 169 18.56 -4.14 -11.60
C GLU A 169 17.29 -3.63 -10.94
N TRP A 170 16.15 -3.64 -11.65
CA TRP A 170 14.85 -3.31 -11.07
C TRP A 170 14.38 -4.35 -10.06
N GLU A 171 14.53 -5.65 -10.34
CA GLU A 171 14.22 -6.74 -9.41
C GLU A 171 15.03 -6.59 -8.10
N ALA A 172 16.32 -6.30 -8.22
CA ALA A 172 17.17 -6.04 -7.05
C ALA A 172 16.71 -4.80 -6.26
N LEU A 173 16.26 -3.74 -6.95
CA LEU A 173 15.72 -2.55 -6.32
C LEU A 173 14.41 -2.84 -5.59
N LEU A 174 13.49 -3.60 -6.19
CA LEU A 174 12.24 -4.01 -5.55
C LEU A 174 12.50 -4.83 -4.28
N LYS A 175 13.45 -5.77 -4.34
CA LYS A 175 13.87 -6.54 -3.17
C LYS A 175 14.44 -5.64 -2.07
N ASN A 176 15.33 -4.70 -2.41
CA ASN A 176 15.87 -3.75 -1.44
C ASN A 176 14.78 -2.85 -0.83
N ALA A 177 13.79 -2.43 -1.63
CA ALA A 177 12.64 -1.66 -1.16
C ALA A 177 11.83 -2.47 -0.13
N TRP A 178 11.54 -3.73 -0.43
CA TRP A 178 10.89 -4.66 0.49
C TRP A 178 11.68 -4.81 1.80
N GLU A 179 12.98 -5.13 1.71
CA GLU A 179 13.85 -5.31 2.87
C GLU A 179 13.97 -4.04 3.72
N ALA A 180 13.87 -2.86 3.10
CA ALA A 180 13.81 -1.58 3.81
C ALA A 180 12.46 -1.28 4.46
N GLY A 181 11.40 -2.06 4.19
CA GLY A 181 10.06 -1.88 4.76
C GLY A 181 9.14 -1.00 3.93
N ILE A 182 9.41 -0.83 2.66
CA ILE A 182 8.52 -0.11 1.74
C ILE A 182 7.49 -1.09 1.19
N PRO A 183 6.20 -0.98 1.54
CA PRO A 183 5.19 -1.97 1.17
C PRO A 183 4.56 -1.73 -0.20
N HIS A 184 4.76 -0.56 -0.79
CA HIS A 184 4.03 -0.10 -1.96
C HIS A 184 4.97 0.50 -3.00
N VAL A 185 4.83 0.06 -4.25
CA VAL A 185 5.58 0.58 -5.39
C VAL A 185 4.63 1.06 -6.49
N ILE A 186 4.97 2.17 -7.14
CA ILE A 186 4.27 2.67 -8.32
C ILE A 186 5.22 2.60 -9.51
N PHE A 187 4.87 1.83 -10.51
CA PHE A 187 5.56 1.84 -11.79
C PHE A 187 5.11 3.06 -12.61
N THR A 188 6.06 3.92 -12.93
CA THR A 188 5.83 5.21 -13.58
C THR A 188 7.00 5.57 -14.51
N GLY A 189 7.12 6.84 -14.85
CA GLY A 189 8.19 7.41 -15.68
C GLY A 189 7.65 8.26 -16.80
N GLY A 190 8.03 7.96 -18.06
CA GLY A 190 7.32 8.40 -19.26
C GLY A 190 6.03 7.60 -19.36
N GLU A 191 6.05 6.57 -20.20
CA GLU A 191 4.95 5.59 -20.24
C GLU A 191 5.52 4.20 -19.92
N PRO A 192 5.26 3.68 -18.71
CA PRO A 192 5.86 2.41 -18.27
C PRO A 192 5.44 1.20 -19.11
N THR A 193 4.26 1.24 -19.73
CA THR A 193 3.79 0.16 -20.61
C THR A 193 4.60 0.04 -21.91
N LEU A 194 5.48 0.98 -22.23
CA LEU A 194 6.43 0.87 -23.34
C LEU A 194 7.60 -0.09 -23.02
N ARG A 195 7.78 -0.47 -21.76
CA ARG A 195 8.74 -1.50 -21.39
C ARG A 195 8.14 -2.88 -21.60
N GLU A 196 8.88 -3.75 -22.27
CA GLU A 196 8.42 -5.12 -22.54
C GLU A 196 8.45 -5.98 -21.29
N ASP A 197 9.36 -5.67 -20.34
CA ASP A 197 9.55 -6.38 -19.07
C ASP A 197 8.65 -5.89 -17.93
N LEU A 198 7.78 -4.90 -18.15
CA LEU A 198 6.84 -4.45 -17.12
C LEU A 198 6.01 -5.58 -16.50
N PRO A 199 5.47 -6.54 -17.28
CA PRO A 199 4.74 -7.66 -16.69
C PRO A 199 5.59 -8.53 -15.76
N GLU A 200 6.89 -8.67 -16.04
CA GLU A 200 7.84 -9.42 -15.19
C GLU A 200 8.10 -8.68 -13.88
N LEU A 201 8.29 -7.37 -13.93
CA LEU A 201 8.48 -6.52 -12.75
C LEU A 201 7.25 -6.53 -11.83
N ILE A 202 6.03 -6.54 -12.41
CA ILE A 202 4.79 -6.69 -11.63
C ILE A 202 4.77 -8.07 -10.93
N SER A 203 5.13 -9.14 -11.66
CA SER A 203 5.21 -10.48 -11.06
C SER A 203 6.22 -10.56 -9.92
N GLU A 204 7.35 -9.87 -10.04
CA GLU A 204 8.35 -9.85 -8.99
C GLU A 204 7.88 -9.06 -7.77
N ALA A 205 7.21 -7.91 -7.97
CA ALA A 205 6.58 -7.15 -6.87
C ALA A 205 5.56 -8.02 -6.12
N GLU A 206 4.71 -8.76 -6.82
CA GLU A 206 3.73 -9.68 -6.24
C GLU A 206 4.40 -10.81 -5.43
N LYS A 207 5.44 -11.46 -5.96
CA LYS A 207 6.20 -12.50 -5.24
C LYS A 207 6.82 -12.00 -3.95
N LEU A 208 7.30 -10.76 -3.94
CA LEU A 208 7.83 -10.11 -2.75
C LEU A 208 6.73 -9.71 -1.76
N GLY A 209 5.47 -9.69 -2.20
CA GLY A 209 4.33 -9.24 -1.40
C GLY A 209 4.15 -7.72 -1.38
N LEU A 210 4.80 -6.99 -2.30
CA LEU A 210 4.57 -5.57 -2.49
C LEU A 210 3.16 -5.32 -3.06
N VAL A 211 2.55 -4.22 -2.68
CA VAL A 211 1.41 -3.68 -3.42
C VAL A 211 1.95 -2.91 -4.60
N SER A 212 1.49 -3.22 -5.81
CA SER A 212 1.97 -2.60 -7.03
C SER A 212 0.91 -1.75 -7.72
N GLY A 213 1.29 -0.54 -8.09
CA GLY A 213 0.46 0.37 -8.88
C GLY A 213 1.11 0.71 -10.21
N LEU A 214 0.29 1.10 -11.17
CA LEU A 214 0.73 1.54 -12.49
C LEU A 214 0.20 2.94 -12.79
N LEU A 215 1.09 3.92 -12.97
CA LEU A 215 0.74 5.25 -13.46
C LEU A 215 0.98 5.30 -14.97
N THR A 216 -0.08 5.46 -15.76
CA THR A 216 -0.06 5.28 -17.22
C THR A 216 -1.03 6.21 -17.95
N ASP A 217 -0.76 6.50 -19.20
CA ASP A 217 -1.68 7.18 -20.12
C ASP A 217 -2.83 6.29 -20.63
N GLY A 218 -2.74 4.98 -20.37
CA GLY A 218 -3.77 4.00 -20.69
C GLY A 218 -3.78 3.48 -22.12
N HIS A 219 -2.90 3.93 -23.02
CA HIS A 219 -2.93 3.49 -24.43
C HIS A 219 -2.92 1.96 -24.57
N LYS A 220 -1.98 1.27 -23.93
CA LYS A 220 -1.92 -0.20 -23.96
C LYS A 220 -3.02 -0.87 -23.14
N LEU A 221 -3.55 -0.19 -22.13
CA LEU A 221 -4.65 -0.75 -21.31
C LEU A 221 -5.99 -0.81 -22.07
N ALA A 222 -6.13 -0.10 -23.18
CA ALA A 222 -7.24 -0.28 -24.10
C ALA A 222 -7.27 -1.68 -24.75
N GLU A 223 -6.15 -2.42 -24.71
CA GLU A 223 -6.04 -3.80 -25.15
C GLU A 223 -6.40 -4.74 -23.99
N LYS A 224 -7.62 -5.26 -23.97
CA LYS A 224 -8.13 -6.12 -22.88
C LYS A 224 -7.18 -7.28 -22.54
N LYS A 225 -6.55 -7.91 -23.55
CA LYS A 225 -5.64 -9.03 -23.33
C LYS A 225 -4.42 -8.63 -22.52
N TYR A 226 -3.82 -7.48 -22.83
CA TYR A 226 -2.68 -6.93 -22.11
C TYR A 226 -3.05 -6.58 -20.67
N THR A 227 -4.15 -5.86 -20.48
CA THR A 227 -4.67 -5.51 -19.15
C THR A 227 -4.90 -6.75 -18.29
N MET A 228 -5.56 -7.78 -18.84
CA MET A 228 -5.80 -9.02 -18.12
C MET A 228 -4.51 -9.78 -17.77
N ASP A 229 -3.45 -9.66 -18.58
CA ASP A 229 -2.15 -10.25 -18.25
C ASP A 229 -1.52 -9.54 -17.05
N LEU A 230 -1.54 -8.20 -17.00
CA LEU A 230 -1.02 -7.45 -15.85
C LEU A 230 -1.76 -7.79 -14.55
N LEU A 231 -3.10 -7.90 -14.59
CA LEU A 231 -3.90 -8.28 -13.42
C LEU A 231 -3.55 -9.69 -12.93
N LYS A 232 -3.42 -10.65 -13.84
CA LYS A 232 -3.02 -12.03 -13.50
C LYS A 232 -1.63 -12.12 -12.89
N ARG A 233 -0.79 -11.14 -13.14
CA ARG A 233 0.57 -11.04 -12.57
C ARG A 233 0.62 -10.34 -11.22
N GLY A 234 -0.53 -9.85 -10.73
CA GLY A 234 -0.66 -9.25 -9.41
C GLY A 234 -0.61 -7.70 -9.39
N LEU A 235 -0.97 -7.03 -10.50
CA LEU A 235 -1.16 -5.59 -10.47
C LEU A 235 -2.37 -5.24 -9.59
N ASP A 236 -2.16 -4.48 -8.52
CA ASP A 236 -3.19 -4.18 -7.52
C ASP A 236 -4.04 -2.94 -7.86
N HIS A 237 -3.44 -1.92 -8.48
CA HIS A 237 -4.21 -0.71 -8.82
C HIS A 237 -3.60 0.08 -10.00
N ILE A 238 -4.43 0.94 -10.59
CA ILE A 238 -4.08 1.77 -11.73
C ILE A 238 -4.38 3.24 -11.43
N LEU A 239 -3.39 4.10 -11.69
CA LEU A 239 -3.54 5.55 -11.76
C LEU A 239 -3.53 5.93 -13.23
N LEU A 240 -4.72 6.23 -13.77
CA LEU A 240 -4.89 6.53 -15.18
C LEU A 240 -4.81 8.05 -15.40
N LEU A 241 -3.89 8.50 -16.23
CA LEU A 241 -3.76 9.91 -16.60
C LEU A 241 -4.88 10.32 -17.54
N ALA A 242 -5.68 11.31 -17.14
CA ALA A 242 -6.80 11.79 -17.96
C ALA A 242 -6.33 12.59 -19.16
N ASP A 243 -6.77 12.16 -20.33
CA ASP A 243 -6.68 12.94 -21.59
C ASP A 243 -8.05 12.92 -22.28
N ASP A 244 -8.82 14.02 -22.15
CA ASP A 244 -10.17 14.12 -22.74
C ASP A 244 -10.16 13.99 -24.28
N GLY A 245 -9.10 14.40 -24.92
CA GLY A 245 -8.90 14.30 -26.38
C GLY A 245 -8.54 12.90 -26.85
N SER A 246 -8.08 12.04 -25.98
CA SER A 246 -7.60 10.70 -26.32
C SER A 246 -8.74 9.67 -26.37
N LYS A 247 -8.95 9.07 -27.53
CA LYS A 247 -9.84 7.90 -27.65
C LYS A 247 -9.33 6.69 -26.82
N GLN A 248 -8.02 6.55 -26.69
CA GLN A 248 -7.37 5.48 -25.97
C GLN A 248 -7.66 5.56 -24.47
N PHE A 249 -7.58 6.76 -23.88
CA PHE A 249 -7.99 6.99 -22.49
C PHE A 249 -9.42 6.50 -22.22
N TRP A 250 -10.39 6.91 -23.06
CA TRP A 250 -11.79 6.47 -22.89
C TRP A 250 -12.00 4.98 -23.16
N ASN A 251 -11.22 4.39 -24.08
CA ASN A 251 -11.25 2.95 -24.31
C ASN A 251 -10.63 2.17 -23.14
N ALA A 252 -9.53 2.67 -22.56
CA ALA A 252 -8.93 2.09 -21.36
C ALA A 252 -9.95 2.05 -20.19
N LEU A 253 -10.63 3.17 -19.91
CA LEU A 253 -11.69 3.19 -18.90
C LEU A 253 -12.79 2.15 -19.16
N LYS A 254 -13.25 2.01 -20.41
CA LYS A 254 -14.26 0.97 -20.75
C LYS A 254 -13.76 -0.44 -20.51
N VAL A 255 -12.46 -0.70 -20.70
CA VAL A 255 -11.85 -2.01 -20.42
C VAL A 255 -11.72 -2.24 -18.91
N LEU A 256 -11.32 -1.20 -18.16
CA LEU A 256 -11.01 -1.28 -16.74
C LEU A 256 -12.25 -1.38 -15.85
N MET A 257 -13.28 -0.59 -16.13
CA MET A 257 -14.46 -0.49 -15.25
C MET A 257 -15.17 -1.81 -14.90
N PRO A 258 -15.28 -2.82 -15.80
CA PRO A 258 -15.87 -4.11 -15.46
C PRO A 258 -14.90 -5.09 -14.77
N LEU A 259 -13.65 -4.70 -14.54
CA LEU A 259 -12.62 -5.55 -13.94
C LEU A 259 -12.53 -5.28 -12.43
N ASP A 260 -12.15 -6.32 -11.70
CA ASP A 260 -11.86 -6.22 -10.26
C ASP A 260 -10.45 -5.66 -10.05
N ILE A 261 -10.33 -4.34 -10.18
CA ILE A 261 -9.10 -3.59 -9.94
C ILE A 261 -9.43 -2.17 -9.48
N ALA A 262 -8.68 -1.67 -8.52
CA ALA A 262 -8.80 -0.29 -8.08
C ALA A 262 -8.28 0.66 -9.16
N VAL A 263 -9.14 1.59 -9.62
CA VAL A 263 -8.79 2.60 -10.63
C VAL A 263 -9.00 3.99 -10.06
N SER A 264 -7.93 4.80 -10.08
CA SER A 264 -8.00 6.24 -9.83
C SER A 264 -7.67 6.99 -11.11
N VAL A 265 -8.47 8.01 -11.45
CA VAL A 265 -8.18 8.87 -12.60
C VAL A 265 -7.48 10.13 -12.13
N HIS A 266 -6.26 10.32 -12.60
CA HIS A 266 -5.47 11.50 -12.29
C HIS A 266 -5.76 12.62 -13.30
N VAL A 267 -6.38 13.69 -12.85
CA VAL A 267 -6.74 14.84 -13.68
C VAL A 267 -5.90 16.05 -13.31
N THR A 268 -5.15 16.58 -14.28
CA THR A 268 -4.34 17.79 -14.07
C THR A 268 -5.10 19.02 -14.53
N GLN A 269 -5.41 19.93 -13.62
CA GLN A 269 -5.93 21.24 -13.98
C GLN A 269 -4.78 22.16 -14.45
N THR A 270 -4.94 22.72 -15.63
CA THR A 270 -3.98 23.65 -16.24
C THR A 270 -4.66 24.96 -16.62
N HIS A 271 -3.85 25.98 -16.93
CA HIS A 271 -4.38 27.25 -17.47
C HIS A 271 -5.20 27.05 -18.77
N ASN A 272 -4.90 26.00 -19.53
CA ASN A 272 -5.56 25.76 -20.82
C ASN A 272 -6.90 25.02 -20.68
N ASN A 273 -7.09 24.20 -19.62
CA ASN A 273 -8.30 23.37 -19.44
C ASN A 273 -9.21 23.82 -18.29
N TYR A 274 -8.86 24.87 -17.55
CA TYR A 274 -9.60 25.24 -16.32
C TYR A 274 -11.09 25.53 -16.57
N ARG A 275 -11.47 26.03 -17.74
CA ARG A 275 -12.87 26.34 -18.06
C ARG A 275 -13.73 25.11 -18.28
N ASP A 276 -13.13 24.04 -18.80
CA ASP A 276 -13.80 22.78 -19.11
C ASP A 276 -13.56 21.71 -18.03
N PHE A 277 -12.78 22.05 -16.99
CA PHE A 277 -12.32 21.11 -15.97
C PHE A 277 -13.50 20.42 -15.25
N ALA A 278 -14.50 21.17 -14.79
CA ALA A 278 -15.68 20.62 -14.13
C ALA A 278 -16.45 19.64 -15.05
N ARG A 279 -16.59 19.99 -16.33
CA ARG A 279 -17.24 19.12 -17.33
C ARG A 279 -16.46 17.82 -17.54
N LEU A 280 -15.13 17.89 -17.52
CA LEU A 280 -14.28 16.70 -17.61
C LEU A 280 -14.49 15.77 -16.39
N LEU A 281 -14.48 16.34 -15.17
CA LEU A 281 -14.74 15.56 -13.96
C LEU A 281 -16.10 14.86 -14.00
N GLU A 282 -17.17 15.59 -14.40
CA GLU A 282 -18.51 14.98 -14.55
C GLU A 282 -18.50 13.86 -15.59
N LYS A 283 -17.82 14.03 -16.71
CA LYS A 283 -17.74 13.02 -17.76
C LYS A 283 -17.01 11.77 -17.28
N ILE A 284 -15.92 11.94 -16.52
CA ILE A 284 -15.20 10.81 -15.90
C ILE A 284 -16.07 10.13 -14.85
N ALA A 285 -16.68 10.87 -13.94
CA ALA A 285 -17.56 10.31 -12.89
C ALA A 285 -18.71 9.46 -13.46
N ARG A 286 -19.29 9.86 -14.61
CA ARG A 286 -20.33 9.08 -15.30
C ARG A 286 -19.85 7.71 -15.81
N THR A 287 -18.56 7.43 -15.87
CA THR A 287 -18.03 6.10 -16.22
C THR A 287 -18.10 5.10 -15.08
N GLY A 288 -18.39 5.55 -13.85
CA GLY A 288 -18.44 4.72 -12.66
C GLY A 288 -17.12 4.68 -11.89
N VAL A 289 -16.13 5.47 -12.32
CA VAL A 289 -14.87 5.61 -11.56
C VAL A 289 -15.19 6.21 -10.17
N LYS A 290 -14.67 5.59 -9.12
CA LYS A 290 -14.89 6.03 -7.73
C LYS A 290 -13.89 7.10 -7.29
N ASN A 291 -12.67 7.07 -7.80
CA ASN A 291 -11.56 7.94 -7.38
C ASN A 291 -11.07 8.82 -8.54
N ILE A 292 -11.15 10.15 -8.36
CA ILE A 292 -10.67 11.15 -9.32
C ILE A 292 -9.75 12.13 -8.59
#